data_b43f0a30d0fcb7cc77f35f028ea41942
#
_entry.id   b43f0a30d0fcb7cc77f35f028ea41942
#
_cell.length_a   1.000
_cell.length_b   1.000
_cell.length_c   1.000
_cell.angle_alpha   90.00
_cell.angle_beta   90.00
_cell.angle_gamma   90.00
#
_symmetry.space_group_name_H-M   'P 1'
#
loop_
_entity.id
_entity.type
_entity.pdbx_description
1 polymer ?
#
loop_
_entity_poly.entity_id
_entity_poly.type
_entity_poly.pdbx_seq_one_letter_code
_entity_poly.pdbx_strand_id
1 'polypeptide(L)'
;LYVLVPVLVVALAFFAFYYYSPVTSTVRLTDTSKSSLPFYGADITLEYADKSETRHVDRLSDEVVFKEIHTKYLGENARLKIESKGYVTVDTVLSLEKNVTLGISRDSSLAMIFGTVKDEDNRPLADATVQVLDMKTVSDGMGNFQLPIPAEKQKEEQRVTVYKDGYQLWDFTGPVSDKVPWKI
;
A
#
# COMPACT_ATOMS: atom_id res chain seq x y z
N LEU A 1 -48.20 -25.26 23.65
CA LEU A 1 -46.97 -25.93 23.16
C LEU A 1 -46.81 -25.83 21.65
N TYR A 2 -47.89 -25.97 20.85
CA TYR A 2 -47.83 -25.96 19.38
C TYR A 2 -47.49 -24.60 18.75
N VAL A 3 -47.63 -23.48 19.45
CA VAL A 3 -47.31 -22.13 18.93
C VAL A 3 -45.86 -21.73 19.22
N LEU A 4 -45.25 -22.27 20.26
CA LEU A 4 -43.88 -21.94 20.68
C LEU A 4 -42.82 -22.47 19.69
N VAL A 5 -43.05 -23.65 19.10
CA VAL A 5 -42.08 -24.28 18.19
C VAL A 5 -41.89 -23.47 16.91
N PRO A 6 -42.95 -23.02 16.17
CA PRO A 6 -42.75 -22.21 14.96
C PRO A 6 -42.16 -20.86 15.26
N VAL A 7 -42.47 -20.22 16.39
CA VAL A 7 -41.86 -18.93 16.79
C VAL A 7 -40.36 -19.11 17.05
N LEU A 8 -39.94 -20.19 17.71
CA LEU A 8 -38.53 -20.46 17.95
C LEU A 8 -37.76 -20.72 16.64
N VAL A 9 -38.35 -21.48 15.71
CA VAL A 9 -37.71 -21.76 14.40
C VAL A 9 -37.54 -20.49 13.59
N VAL A 10 -38.55 -19.61 13.57
CA VAL A 10 -38.46 -18.29 12.86
C VAL A 10 -37.39 -17.42 13.52
N ALA A 11 -37.33 -17.37 14.84
CA ALA A 11 -36.31 -16.60 15.55
C ALA A 11 -34.90 -17.11 15.28
N LEU A 12 -34.69 -18.42 15.27
CA LEU A 12 -33.42 -19.03 14.94
C LEU A 12 -33.00 -18.79 13.47
N ALA A 13 -33.95 -18.88 12.55
CA ALA A 13 -33.71 -18.59 11.12
C ALA A 13 -33.33 -17.12 10.92
N PHE A 14 -34.03 -16.21 11.60
CA PHE A 14 -33.72 -14.77 11.54
C PHE A 14 -32.37 -14.45 12.18
N PHE A 15 -32.03 -15.08 13.30
CA PHE A 15 -30.74 -14.96 13.95
C PHE A 15 -29.62 -15.49 13.07
N ALA A 16 -29.78 -16.67 12.46
CA ALA A 16 -28.81 -17.24 11.54
C ALA A 16 -28.62 -16.34 10.30
N PHE A 17 -29.72 -15.86 9.72
CA PHE A 17 -29.65 -14.93 8.58
C PHE A 17 -28.89 -13.66 8.93
N TYR A 18 -29.21 -13.02 10.05
CA TYR A 18 -28.51 -11.81 10.51
C TYR A 18 -27.05 -12.07 10.80
N TYR A 19 -26.74 -13.17 11.48
CA TYR A 19 -25.39 -13.51 11.93
C TYR A 19 -24.42 -13.85 10.79
N TYR A 20 -24.95 -14.42 9.70
CA TYR A 20 -24.19 -14.78 8.50
C TYR A 20 -24.39 -13.83 7.34
N SER A 21 -25.11 -12.73 7.51
CA SER A 21 -25.25 -11.73 6.45
C SER A 21 -23.91 -11.14 6.09
N PRO A 22 -23.60 -11.01 4.78
CA PRO A 22 -22.37 -10.39 4.32
C PRO A 22 -22.39 -8.88 4.57
N VAL A 23 -21.29 -8.36 5.04
CA VAL A 23 -21.05 -6.92 5.20
C VAL A 23 -19.72 -6.56 4.54
N THR A 24 -19.48 -5.27 4.40
CA THR A 24 -18.21 -4.74 3.91
C THR A 24 -17.47 -4.03 5.04
N SER A 25 -16.13 -4.11 5.01
CA SER A 25 -15.25 -3.27 5.81
C SER A 25 -14.44 -2.38 4.88
N THR A 26 -14.44 -1.08 5.14
CA THR A 26 -13.73 -0.09 4.36
C THR A 26 -12.54 0.43 5.16
N VAL A 27 -11.35 0.34 4.61
CA VAL A 27 -10.11 0.84 5.20
C VAL A 27 -9.68 2.10 4.46
N ARG A 28 -9.38 3.16 5.21
CA ARG A 28 -8.84 4.42 4.71
C ARG A 28 -7.50 4.69 5.38
N LEU A 29 -6.52 5.10 4.55
CA LEU A 29 -5.19 5.48 5.03
C LEU A 29 -5.07 7.00 5.17
N THR A 30 -4.32 7.46 6.16
CA THR A 30 -3.96 8.88 6.34
C THR A 30 -2.46 8.99 6.59
N ASP A 31 -1.80 9.92 5.90
CA ASP A 31 -0.39 10.22 6.18
C ASP A 31 -0.26 11.13 7.41
N THR A 32 0.34 10.59 8.46
CA THR A 32 0.57 11.32 9.71
C THR A 32 1.88 12.11 9.70
N SER A 33 2.78 11.83 8.76
CA SER A 33 4.08 12.51 8.65
C SER A 33 4.02 13.88 7.97
N LYS A 34 2.88 14.26 7.39
CA LYS A 34 2.69 15.51 6.64
C LYS A 34 3.77 15.74 5.59
N SER A 35 4.24 14.66 4.99
CA SER A 35 5.28 14.69 3.98
C SER A 35 4.73 15.19 2.64
N SER A 36 5.53 15.98 1.92
CA SER A 36 5.25 16.37 0.53
C SER A 36 5.66 15.34 -0.50
N LEU A 37 6.28 14.23 -0.06
CA LEU A 37 6.69 13.15 -0.98
C LEU A 37 5.46 12.43 -1.54
N PRO A 38 5.48 12.04 -2.82
CA PRO A 38 4.38 11.33 -3.42
C PRO A 38 4.16 9.97 -2.74
N PHE A 39 2.90 9.56 -2.69
CA PHE A 39 2.50 8.20 -2.28
C PHE A 39 2.40 7.33 -3.53
N TYR A 40 2.99 6.16 -3.48
CA TYR A 40 3.08 5.23 -4.62
C TYR A 40 2.37 3.89 -4.36
N GLY A 41 1.33 3.94 -3.59
CA GLY A 41 0.52 2.80 -3.27
C GLY A 41 0.93 2.09 -1.97
N ALA A 42 0.02 1.25 -1.51
CA ALA A 42 0.21 0.36 -0.37
C ALA A 42 -0.56 -0.94 -0.57
N ASP A 43 -0.01 -2.02 -0.04
CA ASP A 43 -0.71 -3.28 0.10
C ASP A 43 -1.29 -3.37 1.51
N ILE A 44 -2.60 -3.62 1.57
CA ILE A 44 -3.35 -3.73 2.81
C ILE A 44 -3.85 -5.16 2.94
N THR A 45 -3.36 -5.88 3.94
CA THR A 45 -3.76 -7.25 4.24
C THR A 45 -4.64 -7.25 5.49
N LEU A 46 -5.85 -7.76 5.35
CA LEU A 46 -6.79 -7.98 6.45
C LEU A 46 -6.85 -9.48 6.75
N GLU A 47 -6.53 -9.83 7.99
CA GLU A 47 -6.62 -11.20 8.50
C GLU A 47 -7.66 -11.27 9.63
N TYR A 48 -8.65 -12.12 9.49
CA TYR A 48 -9.70 -12.36 10.50
C TYR A 48 -10.17 -13.80 10.44
N ALA A 49 -10.43 -14.40 11.58
CA ALA A 49 -10.70 -15.83 11.70
C ALA A 49 -9.60 -16.66 11.02
N ASP A 50 -9.95 -17.40 9.98
CA ASP A 50 -9.05 -18.22 9.13
C ASP A 50 -8.86 -17.64 7.72
N LYS A 51 -9.27 -16.38 7.51
CA LYS A 51 -9.19 -15.69 6.21
C LYS A 51 -8.09 -14.66 6.22
N SER A 52 -7.43 -14.51 5.06
CA SER A 52 -6.48 -13.45 4.76
C SER A 52 -6.77 -12.92 3.36
N GLU A 53 -6.90 -11.62 3.23
CA GLU A 53 -7.16 -10.95 1.97
C GLU A 53 -6.27 -9.72 1.84
N THR A 54 -5.56 -9.59 0.72
CA THR A 54 -4.72 -8.43 0.40
C THR A 54 -5.35 -7.61 -0.71
N ARG A 55 -5.36 -6.29 -0.54
CA ARG A 55 -5.83 -5.31 -1.51
C ARG A 55 -4.78 -4.22 -1.69
N HIS A 56 -4.62 -3.77 -2.93
CA HIS A 56 -3.75 -2.66 -3.27
C HIS A 56 -4.52 -1.35 -3.32
N VAL A 57 -3.89 -0.25 -2.92
CA VAL A 57 -4.39 1.11 -3.05
C VAL A 57 -3.32 1.99 -3.69
N ASP A 58 -3.69 2.74 -4.74
CA ASP A 58 -2.76 3.61 -5.48
C ASP A 58 -2.61 5.00 -4.86
N ARG A 59 -3.63 5.48 -4.14
CA ARG A 59 -3.67 6.83 -3.56
C ARG A 59 -4.15 6.79 -2.11
N LEU A 60 -3.61 7.68 -1.30
CA LEU A 60 -4.06 7.84 0.09
C LEU A 60 -5.53 8.22 0.25
N SER A 61 -6.09 8.91 -0.78
CA SER A 61 -7.51 9.28 -0.80
C SER A 61 -8.45 8.13 -1.11
N ASP A 62 -7.91 7.01 -1.62
CA ASP A 62 -8.73 5.90 -2.06
C ASP A 62 -9.15 5.04 -0.85
N GLU A 63 -10.31 4.43 -0.97
CA GLU A 63 -10.85 3.52 0.02
C GLU A 63 -10.65 2.09 -0.43
N VAL A 64 -10.13 1.27 0.46
CA VAL A 64 -10.00 -0.17 0.23
C VAL A 64 -11.19 -0.89 0.85
N VAL A 65 -11.92 -1.64 0.03
CA VAL A 65 -13.14 -2.31 0.44
C VAL A 65 -12.93 -3.82 0.49
N PHE A 66 -13.04 -4.39 1.68
CA PHE A 66 -13.09 -5.83 1.91
C PHE A 66 -14.55 -6.27 1.96
N LYS A 67 -14.91 -7.21 1.09
CA LYS A 67 -16.30 -7.67 0.91
C LYS A 67 -16.52 -9.03 1.53
N GLU A 68 -17.80 -9.41 1.64
CA GLU A 68 -18.22 -10.76 2.10
C GLU A 68 -17.73 -11.14 3.49
N ILE A 69 -17.55 -10.15 4.36
CA ILE A 69 -17.29 -10.38 5.77
C ILE A 69 -18.63 -10.71 6.44
N HIS A 70 -18.72 -11.86 7.12
CA HIS A 70 -19.96 -12.15 7.86
C HIS A 70 -20.11 -11.25 9.08
N THR A 71 -21.34 -10.79 9.34
CA THR A 71 -21.67 -9.92 10.47
C THR A 71 -21.16 -10.44 11.81
N LYS A 72 -21.09 -11.77 11.99
CA LYS A 72 -20.56 -12.42 13.20
C LYS A 72 -19.11 -12.04 13.55
N TYR A 73 -18.33 -11.59 12.57
CA TYR A 73 -16.94 -11.18 12.78
C TYR A 73 -16.79 -9.70 13.11
N LEU A 74 -17.86 -8.90 12.97
CA LEU A 74 -17.81 -7.50 13.42
C LEU A 74 -17.66 -7.45 14.94
N GLY A 75 -16.69 -6.66 15.41
CA GLY A 75 -16.32 -6.56 16.81
C GLY A 75 -15.26 -7.57 17.25
N GLU A 76 -15.00 -8.61 16.45
CA GLU A 76 -13.93 -9.56 16.73
C GLU A 76 -12.55 -9.00 16.37
N ASN A 77 -11.50 -9.59 16.91
CA ASN A 77 -10.14 -9.20 16.61
C ASN A 77 -9.77 -9.56 15.18
N ALA A 78 -9.24 -8.58 14.47
CA ALA A 78 -8.66 -8.74 13.15
C ALA A 78 -7.25 -8.12 13.14
N ARG A 79 -6.32 -8.74 12.41
CA ARG A 79 -4.99 -8.18 12.18
C ARG A 79 -5.02 -7.42 10.86
N LEU A 80 -4.53 -6.20 10.89
CA LEU A 80 -4.37 -5.37 9.72
C LEU A 80 -2.89 -5.04 9.51
N LYS A 81 -2.35 -5.48 8.36
CA LYS A 81 -0.99 -5.20 7.94
C LYS A 81 -1.00 -4.27 6.74
N ILE A 82 -0.20 -3.20 6.79
CA ILE A 82 -0.05 -2.22 5.71
C ILE A 82 1.42 -2.11 5.36
N GLU A 83 1.73 -2.35 4.09
CA GLU A 83 3.07 -2.27 3.53
C GLU A 83 3.08 -1.26 2.40
N SER A 84 3.92 -0.24 2.52
CA SER A 84 4.10 0.79 1.49
C SER A 84 5.56 1.21 1.45
N LYS A 85 6.09 1.43 0.26
CA LYS A 85 7.48 1.85 0.07
C LYS A 85 7.74 3.19 0.74
N GLY A 86 8.75 3.25 1.60
CA GLY A 86 9.15 4.47 2.30
C GLY A 86 8.26 4.86 3.49
N TYR A 87 7.37 3.97 3.90
CA TYR A 87 6.58 4.10 5.12
C TYR A 87 6.93 2.98 6.10
N VAL A 88 6.76 3.27 7.38
CA VAL A 88 6.85 2.25 8.42
C VAL A 88 5.72 1.25 8.21
N THR A 89 6.06 -0.04 8.17
CA THR A 89 5.04 -1.09 8.10
C THR A 89 4.14 -1.00 9.33
N VAL A 90 2.84 -0.90 9.11
CA VAL A 90 1.84 -1.01 10.18
C VAL A 90 1.42 -2.46 10.28
N ASP A 91 1.48 -3.02 11.47
CA ASP A 91 1.04 -4.37 11.77
C ASP A 91 0.32 -4.31 13.13
N THR A 92 -0.98 -4.34 13.12
CA THR A 92 -1.79 -4.09 14.30
C THR A 92 -2.99 -5.02 14.37
N VAL A 93 -3.43 -5.30 15.59
CA VAL A 93 -4.68 -6.01 15.86
C VAL A 93 -5.70 -4.99 16.33
N LEU A 94 -6.86 -5.01 15.71
CA LEU A 94 -7.97 -4.10 16.02
C LEU A 94 -9.30 -4.86 15.98
N SER A 95 -10.32 -4.24 16.53
CA SER A 95 -11.70 -4.73 16.36
C SER A 95 -12.15 -4.51 14.93
N LEU A 96 -12.66 -5.54 14.28
CA LEU A 96 -13.14 -5.46 12.91
C LEU A 96 -14.41 -4.62 12.83
N GLU A 97 -14.32 -3.50 12.16
CA GLU A 97 -15.41 -2.54 12.00
C GLU A 97 -15.74 -2.31 10.52
N LYS A 98 -16.91 -1.72 10.24
CA LYS A 98 -17.31 -1.36 8.89
C LYS A 98 -16.44 -0.27 8.27
N ASN A 99 -15.91 0.62 9.10
CA ASN A 99 -15.03 1.71 8.67
C ASN A 99 -13.83 1.77 9.60
N VAL A 100 -12.65 1.62 9.04
CA VAL A 100 -11.37 1.68 9.74
C VAL A 100 -10.53 2.78 9.13
N THR A 101 -10.01 3.68 9.94
CA THR A 101 -9.04 4.69 9.50
C THR A 101 -7.72 4.47 10.22
N LEU A 102 -6.64 4.34 9.46
CA LEU A 102 -5.31 4.13 10.00
C LEU A 102 -4.33 5.18 9.51
N GLY A 103 -3.49 5.64 10.44
CA GLY A 103 -2.36 6.51 10.15
C GLY A 103 -1.15 5.68 9.71
N ILE A 104 -0.53 6.09 8.62
CA ILE A 104 0.79 5.61 8.21
C ILE A 104 1.79 6.76 8.33
N SER A 105 3.03 6.44 8.69
CA SER A 105 4.10 7.44 8.83
C SER A 105 5.29 7.07 7.97
N ARG A 106 5.99 8.09 7.48
CA ARG A 106 7.24 7.89 6.74
C ARG A 106 8.28 7.20 7.60
N ASP A 107 9.02 6.29 6.99
CA ASP A 107 10.20 5.70 7.60
C ASP A 107 11.36 6.69 7.50
N SER A 108 11.70 7.31 8.62
CA SER A 108 12.78 8.29 8.69
C SER A 108 14.19 7.69 8.55
N SER A 109 14.31 6.38 8.64
CA SER A 109 15.58 5.68 8.37
C SER A 109 15.84 5.53 6.86
N LEU A 110 14.83 5.79 6.03
CA LEU A 110 14.90 5.73 4.59
C LEU A 110 14.79 7.12 3.98
N ALA A 111 15.57 7.31 2.95
CA ALA A 111 15.38 8.40 2.03
C ALA A 111 14.80 7.84 0.72
N MET A 112 13.93 8.60 0.10
CA MET A 112 13.24 8.18 -1.08
C MET A 112 13.75 8.93 -2.31
N ILE A 113 14.41 8.22 -3.20
CA ILE A 113 14.70 8.74 -4.54
C ILE A 113 13.50 8.44 -5.40
N PHE A 114 13.01 9.43 -6.11
CA PHE A 114 11.87 9.28 -7.00
C PHE A 114 12.02 10.15 -8.25
N GLY A 115 11.36 9.76 -9.32
CA GLY A 115 11.43 10.50 -10.57
C GLY A 115 10.70 9.82 -11.70
N THR A 116 11.00 10.25 -12.92
CA THR A 116 10.41 9.72 -14.15
C THR A 116 11.52 9.42 -15.15
N VAL A 117 11.50 8.23 -15.72
CA VAL A 117 12.35 7.83 -16.83
C VAL A 117 11.61 8.07 -18.14
N LYS A 118 12.29 8.70 -19.10
CA LYS A 118 11.75 9.01 -20.43
C LYS A 118 12.75 8.64 -21.51
N ASP A 119 12.25 8.38 -22.71
CA ASP A 119 13.08 8.22 -23.90
C ASP A 119 13.48 9.59 -24.50
N GLU A 120 14.27 9.57 -25.59
CA GLU A 120 14.73 10.76 -26.31
C GLU A 120 13.59 11.61 -26.87
N ASP A 121 12.42 11.02 -27.11
CA ASP A 121 11.21 11.68 -27.58
C ASP A 121 10.34 12.23 -26.43
N ASN A 122 10.84 12.22 -25.18
CA ASN A 122 10.10 12.60 -23.97
C ASN A 122 8.91 11.70 -23.62
N ARG A 123 8.82 10.51 -24.17
CA ARG A 123 7.77 9.53 -23.84
C ARG A 123 8.15 8.75 -22.57
N PRO A 124 7.21 8.50 -21.67
CA PRO A 124 7.46 7.67 -20.49
C PRO A 124 8.02 6.30 -20.85
N LEU A 125 9.08 5.90 -20.18
CA LEU A 125 9.74 4.61 -20.40
C LEU A 125 9.40 3.66 -19.24
N ALA A 126 8.48 2.73 -19.49
CA ALA A 126 8.14 1.66 -18.56
C ALA A 126 9.26 0.61 -18.48
N ASP A 127 9.28 -0.19 -17.43
CA ASP A 127 10.20 -1.31 -17.21
C ASP A 127 11.69 -0.95 -17.31
N ALA A 128 12.04 0.31 -17.12
CA ALA A 128 13.43 0.73 -17.03
C ALA A 128 13.94 0.46 -15.60
N THR A 129 15.09 -0.20 -15.48
CA THR A 129 15.71 -0.46 -14.20
C THR A 129 16.53 0.74 -13.77
N VAL A 130 16.22 1.29 -12.61
CA VAL A 130 16.97 2.37 -11.95
C VAL A 130 17.76 1.75 -10.80
N GLN A 131 19.06 1.94 -10.81
CA GLN A 131 19.98 1.41 -9.80
C GLN A 131 20.77 2.53 -9.13
N VAL A 132 20.81 2.51 -7.81
CA VAL A 132 21.69 3.35 -6.97
C VAL A 132 22.37 2.46 -5.96
N LEU A 133 23.68 2.47 -5.92
CA LEU A 133 24.46 1.51 -5.12
C LEU A 133 24.12 0.07 -5.53
N ASP A 134 23.74 -0.74 -4.55
CA ASP A 134 23.28 -2.13 -4.70
C ASP A 134 21.76 -2.27 -4.80
N MET A 135 21.03 -1.15 -4.70
CA MET A 135 19.56 -1.13 -4.71
C MET A 135 19.01 -0.84 -6.09
N LYS A 136 17.91 -1.49 -6.42
CA LYS A 136 17.25 -1.38 -7.74
C LYS A 136 15.75 -1.22 -7.60
N THR A 137 15.17 -0.52 -8.56
CA THR A 137 13.73 -0.47 -8.78
C THR A 137 13.45 -0.46 -10.27
N VAL A 138 12.19 -0.64 -10.64
CA VAL A 138 11.76 -0.63 -12.04
C VAL A 138 10.70 0.46 -12.20
N SER A 139 10.76 1.20 -13.31
CA SER A 139 9.75 2.21 -13.63
C SER A 139 8.41 1.59 -14.02
N ASP A 140 7.33 2.23 -13.63
CA ASP A 140 5.95 1.83 -13.96
C ASP A 140 5.57 2.17 -15.41
N GLY A 141 4.32 1.88 -15.80
CA GLY A 141 3.80 2.16 -17.15
C GLY A 141 3.81 3.64 -17.54
N MET A 142 3.94 4.55 -16.57
CA MET A 142 4.07 6.00 -16.77
C MET A 142 5.53 6.49 -16.66
N GLY A 143 6.48 5.55 -16.56
CA GLY A 143 7.89 5.83 -16.38
C GLY A 143 8.28 6.25 -14.97
N ASN A 144 7.37 6.29 -14.01
CA ASN A 144 7.69 6.72 -12.65
C ASN A 144 8.44 5.62 -11.92
N PHE A 145 9.38 6.04 -11.09
CA PHE A 145 10.12 5.14 -10.22
C PHE A 145 10.26 5.69 -8.81
N GLN A 146 10.48 4.80 -7.89
CA GLN A 146 10.75 5.10 -6.50
C GLN A 146 11.75 4.08 -5.95
N LEU A 147 12.80 4.58 -5.31
CA LEU A 147 13.86 3.77 -4.74
C LEU A 147 14.14 4.22 -3.31
N PRO A 148 13.77 3.42 -2.29
CA PRO A 148 14.18 3.69 -0.93
C PRO A 148 15.66 3.36 -0.77
N ILE A 149 16.40 4.28 -0.17
CA ILE A 149 17.80 4.06 0.24
C ILE A 149 17.97 4.42 1.71
N PRO A 150 18.88 3.78 2.44
CA PRO A 150 19.20 4.18 3.80
C PRO A 150 19.61 5.65 3.86
N ALA A 151 19.05 6.39 4.82
CA ALA A 151 19.26 7.85 4.93
C ALA A 151 20.75 8.22 5.10
N GLU A 152 21.51 7.35 5.73
CA GLU A 152 22.96 7.49 5.89
C GLU A 152 23.74 7.45 4.56
N LYS A 153 23.20 6.78 3.54
CA LYS A 153 23.81 6.68 2.20
C LYS A 153 23.50 7.86 1.29
N GLN A 154 22.71 8.83 1.74
CA GLN A 154 22.33 10.02 0.95
C GLN A 154 23.41 11.12 0.91
N LYS A 155 24.41 11.05 1.74
CA LYS A 155 25.26 12.22 2.06
C LYS A 155 26.25 12.63 0.99
N GLU A 156 26.48 11.83 -0.04
CA GLU A 156 27.52 12.03 -1.02
C GLU A 156 26.99 11.87 -2.44
N GLU A 157 27.79 12.24 -3.41
CA GLU A 157 27.50 11.96 -4.81
C GLU A 157 27.40 10.44 -5.01
N GLN A 158 26.29 10.02 -5.56
CA GLN A 158 26.00 8.62 -5.85
C GLN A 158 25.97 8.43 -7.37
N ARG A 159 26.41 7.28 -7.81
CA ARG A 159 26.23 6.85 -9.19
C ARG A 159 24.82 6.29 -9.36
N VAL A 160 24.06 6.87 -10.25
CA VAL A 160 22.75 6.40 -10.66
C VAL A 160 22.84 5.84 -12.05
N THR A 161 22.43 4.62 -12.24
CA THR A 161 22.45 3.93 -13.52
C THR A 161 21.02 3.57 -13.90
N VAL A 162 20.63 3.88 -15.14
CA VAL A 162 19.35 3.48 -15.70
C VAL A 162 19.59 2.68 -16.97
N TYR A 163 18.94 1.53 -17.05
CA TYR A 163 19.06 0.64 -18.20
C TYR A 163 17.74 -0.06 -18.53
N LYS A 164 17.55 -0.26 -19.82
CA LYS A 164 16.47 -1.06 -20.38
C LYS A 164 16.94 -1.71 -21.68
N ASP A 165 16.48 -2.93 -21.95
CA ASP A 165 16.80 -3.63 -23.19
C ASP A 165 16.35 -2.80 -24.41
N GLY A 166 17.26 -2.64 -25.39
CA GLY A 166 17.02 -1.85 -26.61
C GLY A 166 17.29 -0.34 -26.45
N TYR A 167 17.73 0.11 -25.28
CA TYR A 167 18.11 1.50 -25.02
C TYR A 167 19.58 1.59 -24.59
N GLN A 168 20.17 2.77 -24.83
CA GLN A 168 21.52 3.07 -24.35
C GLN A 168 21.50 3.19 -22.81
N LEU A 169 22.52 2.65 -22.16
CA LEU A 169 22.72 2.82 -20.73
C LEU A 169 22.87 4.32 -20.40
N TRP A 170 22.06 4.81 -19.47
CA TRP A 170 22.23 6.15 -18.89
C TRP A 170 22.94 6.05 -17.55
N ASP A 171 23.93 6.89 -17.34
CA ASP A 171 24.79 6.89 -16.16
C ASP A 171 25.05 8.33 -15.71
N PHE A 172 24.83 8.61 -14.46
CA PHE A 172 24.99 9.93 -13.88
C PHE A 172 25.56 9.81 -12.48
N THR A 173 26.49 10.71 -12.14
CA THR A 173 27.03 10.86 -10.78
C THR A 173 26.64 12.22 -10.24
N GLY A 174 25.97 12.25 -9.11
CA GLY A 174 25.54 13.50 -8.50
C GLY A 174 24.84 13.30 -7.15
N PRO A 175 24.45 14.40 -6.50
CA PRO A 175 23.80 14.33 -5.22
C PRO A 175 22.43 13.68 -5.34
N VAL A 176 22.21 12.67 -4.53
CA VAL A 176 20.94 12.00 -4.42
C VAL A 176 20.08 12.72 -3.37
N SER A 177 18.99 13.30 -3.80
CA SER A 177 18.07 14.06 -2.94
C SER A 177 16.68 13.45 -2.95
N ASP A 178 16.09 13.35 -1.78
CA ASP A 178 14.68 13.00 -1.57
C ASP A 178 13.71 14.18 -1.75
N LYS A 179 14.24 15.37 -2.05
CA LYS A 179 13.46 16.61 -2.11
C LYS A 179 13.05 17.01 -3.53
N VAL A 180 13.74 16.50 -4.53
CA VAL A 180 13.54 16.89 -5.93
C VAL A 180 13.36 15.65 -6.79
N PRO A 181 12.29 15.58 -7.61
CA PRO A 181 12.11 14.45 -8.53
C PRO A 181 13.20 14.45 -9.60
N TRP A 182 13.71 13.28 -9.87
CA TRP A 182 14.68 13.05 -10.93
C TRP A 182 13.97 12.95 -12.29
N LYS A 183 14.53 13.63 -13.28
CA LYS A 183 14.13 13.51 -14.69
C LYS A 183 15.29 12.86 -15.44
N ILE A 184 15.07 11.68 -15.89
CA ILE A 184 16.05 10.84 -16.58
C ILE A 184 15.54 10.55 -17.98
#